data_e8e61bfb0985800c0134bc73bf812d70
#
_entry.id   e8e61bfb0985800c0134bc73bf812d70
#
_cell.length_a   1.000
_cell.length_b   1.000
_cell.length_c   1.000
_cell.angle_alpha   90.00
_cell.angle_beta   90.00
_cell.angle_gamma   90.00
#
_symmetry.space_group_name_H-M   'P 1'
#
loop_
_entity.id
_entity.type
_entity.pdbx_description
1 polymer ?
#
loop_
_entity_poly.entity_id
_entity_poly.type
_entity_poly.pdbx_seq_one_letter_code
_entity_poly.pdbx_strand_id
1 'polypeptide(L)'
;EYAALRVDAQKPDSFYESHCDWILQNAGTREQFARTADQYLTNILKGAFPMTKQEREALLYQPKHGHDRLTKEDEAAMLAYCEDYKAFLDRSKTERECVVSAVELAEKAGFRELKAGMALKAGDKVYSINRGKSILLAVIGKKPLSEGANIGAAHTDAPRLDFKPNPLYEDAELAYIKTHHYGGIRKYQWVTVPLELH
;
A
#
# COMPACT_ATOMS: atom_id res chain seq x y z
N GLU A 1 -29.45 -28.02 6.86
CA GLU A 1 -29.94 -26.90 6.05
C GLU A 1 -28.79 -26.18 5.30
N TYR A 2 -27.73 -25.73 5.96
CA TYR A 2 -26.61 -25.00 5.30
C TYR A 2 -25.86 -25.87 4.27
N ALA A 3 -25.67 -27.15 4.50
CA ALA A 3 -25.03 -28.05 3.56
C ALA A 3 -25.90 -28.31 2.30
N ALA A 4 -27.22 -28.40 2.44
CA ALA A 4 -28.15 -28.52 1.32
C ALA A 4 -28.13 -27.27 0.42
N LEU A 5 -28.16 -26.06 1.03
CA LEU A 5 -28.05 -24.78 0.29
C LEU A 5 -26.74 -24.66 -0.51
N ARG A 6 -25.64 -25.23 0.00
CA ARG A 6 -24.35 -25.23 -0.73
C ARG A 6 -24.39 -26.23 -1.92
N VAL A 7 -25.03 -27.33 -1.79
CA VAL A 7 -25.19 -28.30 -2.90
C VAL A 7 -26.08 -27.71 -4.00
N ASP A 8 -27.18 -27.07 -3.62
CA ASP A 8 -28.12 -26.44 -4.57
C ASP A 8 -27.50 -25.22 -5.29
N ALA A 9 -26.48 -24.59 -4.70
CA ALA A 9 -25.75 -23.46 -5.32
C ALA A 9 -24.64 -23.93 -6.30
N GLN A 10 -24.33 -25.20 -6.37
CA GLN A 10 -23.31 -25.71 -7.31
C GLN A 10 -23.86 -25.77 -8.73
N LYS A 11 -22.97 -25.50 -9.67
CA LYS A 11 -23.28 -25.70 -11.08
C LYS A 11 -23.42 -27.19 -11.38
N PRO A 12 -24.26 -27.58 -12.34
CA PRO A 12 -24.39 -29.00 -12.75
C PRO A 12 -23.06 -29.50 -13.37
N ASP A 13 -22.84 -30.82 -13.32
CA ASP A 13 -21.62 -31.47 -13.83
C ASP A 13 -21.34 -31.08 -15.30
N SER A 14 -22.38 -30.97 -16.12
CA SER A 14 -22.29 -30.53 -17.52
C SER A 14 -21.69 -29.15 -17.70
N PHE A 15 -21.82 -28.26 -16.71
CA PHE A 15 -21.16 -26.98 -16.72
C PHE A 15 -19.62 -27.14 -16.61
N TYR A 16 -19.17 -27.96 -15.67
CA TYR A 16 -17.73 -28.21 -15.48
C TYR A 16 -17.14 -29.00 -16.66
N GLU A 17 -17.89 -29.97 -17.20
CA GLU A 17 -17.50 -30.73 -18.39
C GLU A 17 -17.25 -29.84 -19.62
N SER A 18 -17.97 -28.76 -19.75
CA SER A 18 -17.84 -27.83 -20.88
C SER A 18 -16.85 -26.67 -20.65
N HIS A 19 -16.40 -26.44 -19.41
CA HIS A 19 -15.57 -25.27 -19.05
C HIS A 19 -14.21 -25.63 -18.42
N CYS A 20 -13.99 -26.92 -18.14
CA CYS A 20 -12.73 -27.38 -17.57
C CYS A 20 -11.98 -28.24 -18.58
N ASP A 21 -10.71 -28.00 -18.75
CA ASP A 21 -9.82 -28.81 -19.62
C ASP A 21 -9.60 -30.22 -19.05
N TRP A 22 -9.80 -30.37 -17.74
CA TRP A 22 -9.57 -31.61 -17.02
C TRP A 22 -10.64 -31.85 -15.97
N ILE A 23 -11.18 -33.04 -15.96
CA ILE A 23 -12.20 -33.47 -14.99
C ILE A 23 -11.71 -34.70 -14.26
N LEU A 24 -11.59 -34.60 -12.95
CA LEU A 24 -11.29 -35.73 -12.09
C LEU A 24 -12.59 -36.23 -11.46
N GLN A 25 -13.14 -37.33 -11.99
CA GLN A 25 -14.34 -37.91 -11.45
C GLN A 25 -14.07 -38.69 -10.15
N ASN A 26 -14.79 -38.35 -9.10
CA ASN A 26 -14.78 -39.09 -7.82
C ASN A 26 -15.81 -40.22 -7.85
N ALA A 27 -15.63 -41.16 -8.78
CA ALA A 27 -16.49 -42.30 -8.94
C ALA A 27 -15.71 -43.56 -8.53
N GLY A 28 -15.85 -44.03 -7.30
CA GLY A 28 -15.18 -45.22 -6.82
C GLY A 28 -14.74 -45.13 -5.37
N THR A 29 -13.82 -46.02 -4.95
CA THR A 29 -13.28 -45.97 -3.58
C THR A 29 -12.30 -44.83 -3.40
N ARG A 30 -12.08 -44.43 -2.14
CA ARG A 30 -11.11 -43.39 -1.77
C ARG A 30 -9.70 -43.68 -2.30
N GLU A 31 -9.33 -44.98 -2.30
CA GLU A 31 -8.01 -45.43 -2.77
C GLU A 31 -7.89 -45.32 -4.31
N GLN A 32 -8.99 -45.57 -5.01
CA GLN A 32 -9.04 -45.41 -6.47
C GLN A 32 -8.95 -43.95 -6.86
N PHE A 33 -9.71 -43.10 -6.17
CA PHE A 33 -9.66 -41.63 -6.39
C PHE A 33 -8.25 -41.08 -6.13
N ALA A 34 -7.61 -41.44 -5.00
CA ALA A 34 -6.26 -41.01 -4.66
C ALA A 34 -5.25 -41.42 -5.76
N ARG A 35 -5.29 -42.64 -6.25
CA ARG A 35 -4.40 -43.09 -7.33
C ARG A 35 -4.61 -42.31 -8.61
N THR A 36 -5.87 -42.06 -8.98
CA THR A 36 -6.19 -41.28 -10.17
C THR A 36 -5.68 -39.82 -10.01
N ALA A 37 -5.91 -39.19 -8.84
CA ALA A 37 -5.42 -37.85 -8.54
C ALA A 37 -3.91 -37.77 -8.60
N ASP A 38 -3.19 -38.73 -8.03
CA ASP A 38 -1.70 -38.78 -8.10
C ASP A 38 -1.19 -38.94 -9.53
N GLN A 39 -1.91 -39.73 -10.36
CA GLN A 39 -1.53 -39.91 -11.76
C GLN A 39 -1.73 -38.59 -12.56
N TYR A 40 -2.83 -37.88 -12.32
CA TYR A 40 -3.09 -36.57 -12.93
C TYR A 40 -2.05 -35.55 -12.48
N LEU A 41 -1.79 -35.43 -11.18
CA LEU A 41 -0.77 -34.55 -10.64
C LEU A 41 0.62 -34.87 -11.22
N THR A 42 0.96 -36.17 -11.30
CA THR A 42 2.24 -36.59 -11.88
C THR A 42 2.35 -36.20 -13.34
N ASN A 43 1.29 -36.32 -14.11
CA ASN A 43 1.25 -35.92 -15.51
C ASN A 43 1.39 -34.39 -15.67
N ILE A 44 0.72 -33.61 -14.83
CA ILE A 44 0.84 -32.14 -14.78
C ILE A 44 2.27 -31.73 -14.43
N LEU A 45 2.84 -32.33 -13.38
CA LEU A 45 4.20 -32.02 -12.92
C LEU A 45 5.29 -32.43 -13.90
N LYS A 46 5.09 -33.53 -14.65
CA LYS A 46 6.00 -33.98 -15.70
C LYS A 46 5.87 -33.20 -17.02
N GLY A 47 4.97 -32.23 -17.08
CA GLY A 47 4.74 -31.45 -18.29
C GLY A 47 4.16 -32.30 -19.43
N ALA A 48 3.43 -33.37 -19.11
CA ALA A 48 2.77 -34.27 -20.08
C ALA A 48 1.62 -33.60 -20.86
N PHE A 49 1.28 -32.39 -20.48
CA PHE A 49 0.40 -31.52 -21.25
C PHE A 49 1.26 -30.61 -22.09
N PRO A 50 1.27 -30.74 -23.40
CA PRO A 50 2.16 -29.99 -24.26
C PRO A 50 1.68 -28.55 -24.38
N MET A 51 1.87 -27.78 -23.31
CA MET A 51 1.83 -26.34 -23.42
C MET A 51 3.12 -25.91 -24.06
N THR A 52 3.04 -25.25 -25.18
CA THR A 52 4.21 -24.65 -25.83
C THR A 52 4.87 -23.66 -24.89
N LYS A 53 6.15 -23.41 -25.07
CA LYS A 53 6.88 -22.40 -24.30
C LYS A 53 6.18 -21.04 -24.37
N GLN A 54 5.61 -20.69 -25.52
CA GLN A 54 4.89 -19.44 -25.75
C GLN A 54 3.59 -19.37 -24.96
N GLU A 55 2.80 -20.46 -24.94
CA GLU A 55 1.57 -20.52 -24.12
C GLU A 55 1.87 -20.42 -22.64
N ARG A 56 2.92 -21.08 -22.16
CA ARG A 56 3.36 -20.97 -20.77
C ARG A 56 3.83 -19.55 -20.43
N GLU A 57 4.60 -18.92 -21.29
CA GLU A 57 5.07 -17.54 -21.09
C GLU A 57 3.90 -16.53 -21.10
N ALA A 58 2.86 -16.79 -21.92
CA ALA A 58 1.66 -15.96 -21.95
C ALA A 58 0.81 -16.04 -20.67
N LEU A 59 0.84 -17.20 -19.98
CA LEU A 59 0.14 -17.39 -18.70
C LEU A 59 0.91 -16.84 -17.50
N LEU A 60 2.21 -16.63 -17.62
CA LEU A 60 3.04 -16.10 -16.56
C LEU A 60 3.01 -14.57 -16.56
N TYR A 61 2.70 -13.99 -15.40
CA TYR A 61 2.89 -12.56 -15.23
C TYR A 61 4.36 -12.19 -15.42
N GLN A 62 4.65 -11.36 -16.42
CA GLN A 62 5.98 -10.84 -16.69
C GLN A 62 6.11 -9.46 -16.06
N PRO A 63 6.62 -9.36 -14.81
CA PRO A 63 6.78 -8.07 -14.15
C PRO A 63 7.84 -7.26 -14.88
N LYS A 64 7.46 -6.10 -15.39
CA LYS A 64 8.43 -5.12 -15.88
C LYS A 64 8.70 -4.12 -14.75
N HIS A 65 9.96 -3.87 -14.46
CA HIS A 65 10.36 -2.83 -13.55
C HIS A 65 9.75 -1.49 -13.99
N GLY A 66 9.24 -0.69 -13.04
CA GLY A 66 8.68 0.63 -13.38
C GLY A 66 9.70 1.50 -14.12
N HIS A 67 10.96 1.44 -13.69
CA HIS A 67 12.07 2.18 -14.31
C HIS A 67 12.32 1.79 -15.78
N ASP A 68 12.13 0.52 -16.15
CA ASP A 68 12.30 0.05 -17.55
C ASP A 68 11.20 0.59 -18.50
N ARG A 69 10.20 1.27 -17.97
CA ARG A 69 9.08 1.86 -18.74
C ARG A 69 9.18 3.37 -18.86
N LEU A 70 10.13 4.00 -18.16
CA LEU A 70 10.28 5.43 -18.17
C LEU A 70 10.90 5.90 -19.48
N THR A 71 10.37 7.00 -20.01
CA THR A 71 11.08 7.78 -21.03
C THR A 71 12.14 8.65 -20.33
N LYS A 72 13.02 9.27 -21.09
CA LYS A 72 13.99 10.22 -20.52
C LYS A 72 13.31 11.45 -19.89
N GLU A 73 12.20 11.86 -20.47
CA GLU A 73 11.37 12.94 -19.97
C GLU A 73 10.71 12.56 -18.64
N ASP A 74 10.17 11.34 -18.53
CA ASP A 74 9.58 10.82 -17.29
C ASP A 74 10.64 10.69 -16.19
N GLU A 75 11.84 10.23 -16.53
CA GLU A 75 12.97 10.12 -15.59
C GLU A 75 13.37 11.50 -15.05
N ALA A 76 13.50 12.50 -15.93
CA ALA A 76 13.81 13.87 -15.52
C ALA A 76 12.71 14.47 -14.63
N ALA A 77 11.44 14.24 -14.96
CA ALA A 77 10.30 14.67 -14.16
C ALA A 77 10.27 13.97 -12.78
N MET A 78 10.57 12.69 -12.74
CA MET A 78 10.67 11.91 -11.50
C MET A 78 11.78 12.45 -10.60
N LEU A 79 12.97 12.75 -11.16
CA LEU A 79 14.08 13.30 -10.39
C LEU A 79 13.74 14.69 -9.84
N ALA A 80 13.13 15.55 -10.63
CA ALA A 80 12.68 16.87 -10.17
C ALA A 80 11.65 16.75 -9.03
N TYR A 81 10.69 15.85 -9.15
CA TYR A 81 9.73 15.57 -8.08
C TYR A 81 10.43 15.09 -6.80
N CYS A 82 11.46 14.25 -6.91
CA CYS A 82 12.24 13.79 -5.78
C CYS A 82 12.96 14.92 -5.05
N GLU A 83 13.47 15.93 -5.76
CA GLU A 83 14.10 17.10 -5.13
C GLU A 83 13.08 17.92 -4.32
N ASP A 84 11.90 18.16 -4.88
CA ASP A 84 10.82 18.85 -4.17
C ASP A 84 10.36 18.04 -2.94
N TYR A 85 10.29 16.72 -3.07
CA TYR A 85 9.94 15.84 -1.95
C TYR A 85 11.01 15.84 -0.84
N LYS A 86 12.29 15.84 -1.20
CA LYS A 86 13.39 16.00 -0.22
C LYS A 86 13.27 17.31 0.54
N ALA A 87 13.03 18.43 -0.17
CA ALA A 87 12.83 19.72 0.45
C ALA A 87 11.61 19.75 1.39
N PHE A 88 10.54 19.03 1.05
CA PHE A 88 9.40 18.85 1.95
C PHE A 88 9.78 18.07 3.21
N LEU A 89 10.50 16.96 3.08
CA LEU A 89 10.95 16.14 4.22
C LEU A 89 11.90 16.92 5.14
N ASP A 90 12.79 17.73 4.58
CA ASP A 90 13.73 18.54 5.34
C ASP A 90 13.03 19.56 6.26
N ARG A 91 11.89 20.09 5.83
CA ARG A 91 11.07 21.02 6.62
C ARG A 91 10.03 20.37 7.52
N SER A 92 9.78 19.07 7.34
CA SER A 92 8.65 18.36 7.95
C SER A 92 9.14 17.19 8.81
N LYS A 93 9.90 17.51 9.87
CA LYS A 93 10.50 16.51 10.77
C LYS A 93 9.48 15.87 11.71
N THR A 94 8.42 16.60 12.05
CA THR A 94 7.34 16.14 12.94
C THR A 94 5.99 16.15 12.22
N GLU A 95 5.02 15.42 12.77
CA GLU A 95 3.65 15.44 12.23
C GLU A 95 3.02 16.84 12.17
N ARG A 96 3.41 17.72 13.10
CA ARG A 96 2.91 19.10 13.12
C ARG A 96 3.49 19.93 12.00
N GLU A 97 4.78 19.85 11.79
CA GLU A 97 5.47 20.54 10.68
C GLU A 97 5.02 20.00 9.33
N CYS A 98 4.78 18.68 9.24
CA CYS A 98 4.21 18.06 8.05
C CYS A 98 2.85 18.68 7.69
N VAL A 99 1.98 18.90 8.69
CA VAL A 99 0.70 19.58 8.46
C VAL A 99 0.89 21.02 8.02
N VAL A 100 1.81 21.78 8.64
CA VAL A 100 2.11 23.17 8.23
C VAL A 100 2.60 23.22 6.79
N SER A 101 3.58 22.40 6.43
CA SER A 101 4.11 22.33 5.07
C SER A 101 3.05 21.88 4.06
N ALA A 102 2.18 20.93 4.43
CA ALA A 102 1.09 20.47 3.58
C ALA A 102 0.05 21.59 3.34
N VAL A 103 -0.26 22.41 4.35
CA VAL A 103 -1.15 23.58 4.19
C VAL A 103 -0.57 24.57 3.22
N GLU A 104 0.72 24.94 3.36
CA GLU A 104 1.38 25.85 2.44
C GLU A 104 1.32 25.37 0.98
N LEU A 105 1.55 24.06 0.76
CA LEU A 105 1.45 23.46 -0.57
C LEU A 105 0.00 23.47 -1.08
N ALA A 106 -0.96 23.15 -0.21
CA ALA A 106 -2.37 23.13 -0.55
C ALA A 106 -2.87 24.53 -0.94
N GLU A 107 -2.52 25.57 -0.18
CA GLU A 107 -2.91 26.95 -0.47
C GLU A 107 -2.30 27.43 -1.79
N LYS A 108 -1.04 27.15 -2.07
CA LYS A 108 -0.40 27.40 -3.37
C LYS A 108 -1.11 26.69 -4.52
N ALA A 109 -1.70 25.50 -4.25
CA ALA A 109 -2.48 24.75 -5.23
C ALA A 109 -3.96 25.17 -5.30
N GLY A 110 -4.35 26.24 -4.59
CA GLY A 110 -5.69 26.82 -4.60
C GLY A 110 -6.70 26.14 -3.65
N PHE A 111 -6.23 25.38 -2.68
CA PHE A 111 -7.07 24.90 -1.59
C PHE A 111 -7.34 26.02 -0.58
N ARG A 112 -8.49 25.95 0.06
CA ARG A 112 -8.91 26.86 1.14
C ARG A 112 -9.42 26.08 2.35
N GLU A 113 -9.28 26.64 3.53
CA GLU A 113 -9.76 26.00 4.74
C GLU A 113 -11.27 25.80 4.70
N LEU A 114 -11.70 24.58 5.01
CA LEU A 114 -13.12 24.23 5.13
C LEU A 114 -13.70 24.79 6.43
N LYS A 115 -14.69 25.65 6.32
CA LYS A 115 -15.41 26.21 7.48
C LYS A 115 -16.84 25.68 7.56
N ALA A 116 -17.36 25.56 8.78
CA ALA A 116 -18.74 25.16 8.98
C ALA A 116 -19.72 26.08 8.21
N GLY A 117 -20.70 25.48 7.55
CA GLY A 117 -21.69 26.21 6.76
C GLY A 117 -21.22 26.67 5.40
N MET A 118 -20.00 26.35 4.97
CA MET A 118 -19.50 26.69 3.65
C MET A 118 -20.25 25.90 2.57
N ALA A 119 -20.84 26.58 1.60
CA ALA A 119 -21.41 25.95 0.42
C ALA A 119 -20.28 25.50 -0.52
N LEU A 120 -20.28 24.23 -0.90
CA LEU A 120 -19.29 23.63 -1.79
C LEU A 120 -19.93 23.25 -3.13
N LYS A 121 -19.16 23.38 -4.21
CA LYS A 121 -19.54 22.99 -5.58
C LYS A 121 -18.46 22.11 -6.19
N ALA A 122 -18.80 21.39 -7.24
CA ALA A 122 -17.84 20.55 -7.96
C ALA A 122 -16.63 21.37 -8.43
N GLY A 123 -15.44 20.86 -8.18
CA GLY A 123 -14.16 21.50 -8.46
C GLY A 123 -13.58 22.32 -7.30
N ASP A 124 -14.36 22.60 -6.24
CA ASP A 124 -13.83 23.28 -5.05
C ASP A 124 -12.75 22.43 -4.38
N LYS A 125 -11.67 23.09 -4.00
CA LYS A 125 -10.54 22.51 -3.27
C LYS A 125 -10.55 23.00 -1.84
N VAL A 126 -10.68 22.10 -0.89
CA VAL A 126 -10.76 22.46 0.53
C VAL A 126 -9.84 21.58 1.37
N TYR A 127 -9.38 22.12 2.51
CA TYR A 127 -8.66 21.35 3.52
C TYR A 127 -9.26 21.57 4.91
N SER A 128 -9.04 20.60 5.78
CA SER A 128 -9.39 20.67 7.19
C SER A 128 -8.26 20.08 8.03
N ILE A 129 -7.92 20.75 9.13
CA ILE A 129 -6.85 20.35 10.04
C ILE A 129 -7.49 19.80 11.32
N ASN A 130 -6.98 18.65 11.79
CA ASN A 130 -7.37 18.09 13.06
C ASN A 130 -6.21 18.18 14.06
N ARG A 131 -6.37 19.02 15.09
CA ARG A 131 -5.45 19.22 16.22
C ARG A 131 -4.01 19.56 15.81
N GLY A 132 -3.78 20.07 14.60
CA GLY A 132 -2.45 20.36 14.07
C GLY A 132 -1.60 19.12 13.80
N LYS A 133 -2.18 17.91 13.78
CA LYS A 133 -1.45 16.64 13.60
C LYS A 133 -1.89 15.82 12.39
N SER A 134 -3.04 16.13 11.84
CA SER A 134 -3.52 15.53 10.61
C SER A 134 -4.24 16.55 9.76
N ILE A 135 -4.23 16.33 8.45
CA ILE A 135 -4.88 17.18 7.46
C ILE A 135 -5.70 16.31 6.52
N LEU A 136 -6.87 16.79 6.16
CA LEU A 136 -7.69 16.24 5.09
C LEU A 136 -7.73 17.27 3.98
N LEU A 137 -7.43 16.83 2.76
CA LEU A 137 -7.54 17.60 1.54
C LEU A 137 -8.64 16.99 0.67
N ALA A 138 -9.53 17.78 0.13
CA ALA A 138 -10.61 17.30 -0.72
C ALA A 138 -10.78 18.17 -1.95
N VAL A 139 -10.97 17.52 -3.09
CA VAL A 139 -11.47 18.13 -4.32
C VAL A 139 -12.89 17.62 -4.50
N ILE A 140 -13.84 18.54 -4.52
CA ILE A 140 -15.26 18.20 -4.61
C ILE A 140 -15.59 17.66 -6.00
N GLY A 141 -16.08 16.43 -6.05
CA GLY A 141 -16.46 15.74 -7.27
C GLY A 141 -17.75 16.28 -7.90
N LYS A 142 -18.06 15.81 -9.11
CA LYS A 142 -19.33 16.10 -9.80
C LYS A 142 -20.48 15.19 -9.33
N LYS A 143 -20.15 14.04 -8.75
CA LYS A 143 -21.10 13.04 -8.27
C LYS A 143 -21.29 13.16 -6.76
N PRO A 144 -22.46 12.78 -6.23
CA PRO A 144 -22.66 12.76 -4.78
C PRO A 144 -21.78 11.72 -4.09
N LEU A 145 -21.43 11.97 -2.83
CA LEU A 145 -20.60 11.04 -2.03
C LEU A 145 -21.22 9.65 -1.87
N SER A 146 -22.56 9.53 -2.01
CA SER A 146 -23.26 8.24 -2.00
C SER A 146 -22.86 7.31 -3.15
N GLU A 147 -22.26 7.84 -4.21
CA GLU A 147 -21.70 7.06 -5.32
C GLU A 147 -20.22 6.67 -5.10
N GLY A 148 -19.65 7.07 -3.97
CA GLY A 148 -18.28 6.76 -3.59
C GLY A 148 -17.33 7.94 -3.68
N ALA A 149 -16.10 7.71 -3.22
CA ALA A 149 -14.98 8.66 -3.27
C ALA A 149 -13.67 7.92 -3.52
N ASN A 150 -12.73 8.58 -4.17
CA ASN A 150 -11.35 8.10 -4.24
C ASN A 150 -10.58 8.68 -3.04
N ILE A 151 -9.98 7.82 -2.22
CA ILE A 151 -9.29 8.21 -1.00
C ILE A 151 -7.84 7.75 -1.10
N GLY A 152 -6.90 8.70 -1.02
CA GLY A 152 -5.48 8.45 -0.78
C GLY A 152 -5.16 8.78 0.68
N ALA A 153 -4.53 7.85 1.39
CA ALA A 153 -4.15 8.07 2.79
C ALA A 153 -2.68 7.74 3.00
N ALA A 154 -2.02 8.56 3.81
CA ALA A 154 -0.65 8.35 4.24
C ALA A 154 -0.47 8.86 5.67
N HIS A 155 0.50 8.30 6.40
CA HIS A 155 0.87 8.81 7.70
C HIS A 155 1.79 10.05 7.56
N THR A 156 1.77 10.94 8.56
CA THR A 156 2.54 12.18 8.59
C THR A 156 3.72 12.15 9.56
N ASP A 157 3.81 11.10 10.37
CA ASP A 157 4.91 10.88 11.31
C ASP A 157 6.07 10.12 10.66
N ALA A 158 7.26 10.30 11.21
CA ALA A 158 8.49 9.64 10.79
C ALA A 158 9.17 8.94 11.97
N PRO A 159 9.96 7.87 11.74
CA PRO A 159 10.78 7.26 12.78
C PRO A 159 11.76 8.28 13.40
N ARG A 160 11.90 8.24 14.72
CA ARG A 160 12.77 9.16 15.47
C ARG A 160 13.18 8.58 16.82
N LEU A 161 14.10 9.26 17.47
CA LEU A 161 14.41 9.07 18.90
C LEU A 161 13.80 10.22 19.69
N ASP A 162 12.85 9.92 20.57
CA ASP A 162 12.27 10.89 21.50
C ASP A 162 13.04 10.91 22.82
N PHE A 163 13.12 12.04 23.46
CA PHE A 163 13.63 12.11 24.84
C PHE A 163 12.60 11.55 25.82
N LYS A 164 13.09 10.83 26.83
CA LYS A 164 12.23 10.43 27.95
C LYS A 164 11.90 11.64 28.83
N PRO A 165 10.82 11.59 29.63
CA PRO A 165 10.41 12.73 30.47
C PRO A 165 11.49 13.28 31.41
N ASN A 166 12.41 12.42 31.88
CA ASN A 166 13.60 12.80 32.65
C ASN A 166 14.85 12.27 31.92
N PRO A 167 15.28 12.96 30.85
CA PRO A 167 16.24 12.38 29.93
C PRO A 167 17.68 12.47 30.43
N LEU A 168 18.04 13.52 31.11
CA LEU A 168 19.43 13.81 31.49
C LEU A 168 19.86 12.98 32.69
N TYR A 169 21.02 12.34 32.60
CA TYR A 169 21.69 11.67 33.72
C TYR A 169 23.20 11.73 33.51
N GLU A 170 23.94 11.55 34.59
CA GLU A 170 25.40 11.50 34.60
C GLU A 170 25.83 10.06 34.89
N ASP A 171 26.85 9.60 34.19
CA ASP A 171 27.56 8.36 34.47
C ASP A 171 28.99 8.49 33.92
N ALA A 172 29.98 8.02 34.69
CA ALA A 172 31.40 8.08 34.31
C ALA A 172 31.88 9.49 33.86
N GLU A 173 31.47 10.53 34.58
CA GLU A 173 31.77 11.95 34.27
C GLU A 173 31.25 12.45 32.90
N LEU A 174 30.32 11.74 32.34
CA LEU A 174 29.68 12.11 31.06
C LEU A 174 28.18 12.37 31.25
N ALA A 175 27.69 13.36 30.55
CA ALA A 175 26.25 13.63 30.48
C ALA A 175 25.61 12.77 29.40
N TYR A 176 24.58 12.04 29.74
CA TYR A 176 23.83 11.17 28.85
C TYR A 176 22.38 11.62 28.76
N ILE A 177 21.78 11.33 27.61
CA ILE A 177 20.36 11.56 27.36
C ILE A 177 19.66 10.22 27.12
N LYS A 178 18.69 9.91 27.99
CA LYS A 178 17.82 8.74 27.82
C LYS A 178 16.83 8.99 26.70
N THR A 179 16.83 8.13 25.70
CA THR A 179 15.93 8.20 24.57
C THR A 179 14.97 7.02 24.51
N HIS A 180 13.91 7.19 23.75
CA HIS A 180 12.96 6.16 23.37
C HIS A 180 12.80 6.19 21.85
N HIS A 181 12.86 5.05 21.18
CA HIS A 181 12.62 4.99 19.75
C HIS A 181 11.12 5.03 19.44
N TYR A 182 10.77 5.80 18.44
CA TYR A 182 9.44 5.87 17.89
C TYR A 182 9.44 5.33 16.45
N GLY A 183 8.46 4.45 16.14
CA GLY A 183 8.36 3.80 14.83
C GLY A 183 9.34 2.64 14.62
N GLY A 184 9.35 2.10 13.43
CA GLY A 184 10.24 1.00 13.04
C GLY A 184 11.62 1.51 12.67
N ILE A 185 12.62 1.27 13.51
CA ILE A 185 14.02 1.62 13.23
C ILE A 185 14.91 0.37 13.24
N ARG A 186 15.92 0.37 12.38
CA ARG A 186 17.01 -0.61 12.42
C ARG A 186 18.07 -0.12 13.42
N LYS A 187 17.91 -0.51 14.68
CA LYS A 187 18.70 0.03 15.81
C LYS A 187 20.20 0.02 15.57
N TYR A 188 20.74 -1.06 14.97
CA TYR A 188 22.17 -1.19 14.69
C TYR A 188 22.70 -0.15 13.68
N GLN A 189 21.84 0.35 12.78
CA GLN A 189 22.21 1.43 11.85
C GLN A 189 22.12 2.79 12.52
N TRP A 190 21.15 2.99 13.40
CA TRP A 190 20.89 4.28 14.04
C TRP A 190 21.96 4.71 15.04
N VAL A 191 22.76 3.78 15.57
CA VAL A 191 23.89 4.12 16.46
C VAL A 191 25.06 4.79 15.72
N THR A 192 25.09 4.74 14.40
CA THR A 192 26.17 5.31 13.59
C THR A 192 25.71 6.43 12.65
N VAL A 193 24.41 6.70 12.56
CA VAL A 193 23.83 7.73 11.71
C VAL A 193 23.85 9.06 12.48
N PRO A 194 24.39 10.15 11.91
CA PRO A 194 24.22 11.47 12.48
C PRO A 194 22.75 11.85 12.57
N LEU A 195 22.32 12.32 13.73
CA LEU A 195 20.96 12.73 14.01
C LEU A 195 20.91 14.23 14.26
N GLU A 196 19.86 14.88 13.82
CA GLU A 196 19.56 16.27 14.14
C GLU A 196 18.79 16.32 15.45
N LEU A 197 19.14 17.27 16.29
CA LEU A 197 18.36 17.61 17.48
C LEU A 197 17.32 18.65 17.11
N HIS A 198 16.07 18.31 17.31
CA HIS A 198 14.92 19.13 16.93
C HIS A 198 14.05 19.46 18.13
#